data_f720c14f0d81d758c5f3db38a335b841
#
_entry.id   f720c14f0d81d758c5f3db38a335b841
#
_cell.length_a   1.000
_cell.length_b   1.000
_cell.length_c   1.000
_cell.angle_alpha   90.00
_cell.angle_beta   90.00
_cell.angle_gamma   90.00
#
_symmetry.space_group_name_H-M   'P 1'
#
loop_
_entity.id
_entity.type
_entity.pdbx_description
1 polymer ?
#
loop_
_entity_poly.entity_id
_entity_poly.type
_entity_poly.pdbx_seq_one_letter_code
_entity_poly.pdbx_strand_id
1 'polypeptide(L)'
;MANDLFVKDALFNQASPSQVAPRLLFIPVSGTYGMGEYARSLAIARAASRRWQHAAIHFVLSREAPYATGAPYPATLLPSSPTFHSVAVIELIEKWRPDVVIFDNAGRTAQMRAALRSGARVVYISARRRQRRKAFRWHWMRLIDEHWIAYPEFIAGSLSLSERLKLGLAGRPEVRYLDVILSRVLPGQREAILSRAGCDAGTFVLVVPGGGTGHPGADHAVEQFMSAARALAASGVPTVYVGPVNATSAAGTAKDSGPGAHSIDAATLNWHPLGPVPQADLAELMRSARLIIANGGSTLLQAVACGSACIAVPIAKDQGERTRRCVAAGVAVAAARDSASMVQAADRLLQDETQRVALAGRAARLGLADGVEVALQSLARLLKTARHAAPP
;
A
#
# COMPACT_ATOMS: atom_id res chain seq x y z
N MET A 1 11.87 -20.83 39.99
CA MET A 1 12.85 -20.04 39.24
C MET A 1 12.15 -19.56 37.98
N ALA A 2 11.47 -18.44 38.09
CA ALA A 2 10.81 -17.74 37.00
C ALA A 2 10.86 -16.26 37.40
N ASN A 3 11.74 -15.50 36.81
CA ASN A 3 11.81 -14.04 36.76
C ASN A 3 13.15 -13.71 36.11
N ASP A 4 13.12 -13.30 34.85
CA ASP A 4 14.12 -12.44 34.22
C ASP A 4 13.92 -12.42 32.69
N LEU A 5 12.76 -11.87 32.25
CA LEU A 5 12.53 -11.61 30.80
C LEU A 5 11.70 -10.32 30.54
N PHE A 6 11.61 -9.42 31.52
CA PHE A 6 10.81 -8.19 31.38
C PHE A 6 11.60 -6.90 31.66
N VAL A 7 12.89 -6.83 31.28
CA VAL A 7 13.66 -5.57 31.36
C VAL A 7 14.50 -5.40 30.10
N LYS A 8 13.86 -5.09 28.97
CA LYS A 8 14.54 -4.55 27.77
C LYS A 8 13.76 -3.53 26.95
N ASP A 9 12.54 -3.17 27.34
CA ASP A 9 11.74 -2.17 26.59
C ASP A 9 11.80 -0.73 27.15
N ALA A 10 12.64 -0.45 28.16
CA ALA A 10 12.68 0.85 28.81
C ALA A 10 13.80 1.79 28.32
N LEU A 11 14.57 1.45 27.28
CA LEU A 11 15.72 2.25 26.83
C LEU A 11 15.53 3.04 25.55
N PHE A 12 14.31 3.12 25.00
CA PHE A 12 14.06 3.87 23.76
C PHE A 12 13.34 5.24 23.93
N ASN A 13 13.23 5.74 25.16
CA ASN A 13 12.53 7.01 25.42
C ASN A 13 13.40 8.06 26.10
N GLN A 14 14.60 8.32 25.53
CA GLN A 14 15.34 9.54 25.84
C GLN A 14 15.40 10.41 24.59
N ALA A 15 14.37 11.23 24.39
CA ALA A 15 14.41 12.36 23.49
C ALA A 15 15.37 13.41 24.07
N SER A 16 16.57 13.52 23.49
CA SER A 16 17.49 14.62 23.79
C SER A 16 16.83 15.96 23.45
N PRO A 17 16.86 16.97 24.34
CA PRO A 17 16.22 18.26 24.12
C PRO A 17 17.08 19.11 23.17
N SER A 18 16.79 19.11 21.89
CA SER A 18 17.06 20.10 20.84
C SER A 18 17.06 19.51 19.42
N GLN A 19 16.11 18.64 19.09
CA GLN A 19 15.96 18.23 17.71
C GLN A 19 15.00 19.18 17.00
N VAL A 20 15.54 20.06 16.14
CA VAL A 20 14.75 20.81 15.16
C VAL A 20 13.84 19.83 14.43
N ALA A 21 12.54 20.13 14.38
CA ALA A 21 11.53 19.29 13.75
C ALA A 21 11.89 19.01 12.28
N PRO A 22 11.90 17.75 11.82
CA PRO A 22 12.25 17.43 10.45
C PRO A 22 11.22 17.96 9.46
N ARG A 23 11.67 18.48 8.33
CA ARG A 23 10.85 19.01 7.24
C ARG A 23 10.87 18.01 6.07
N LEU A 24 9.76 17.34 5.84
CA LEU A 24 9.62 16.28 4.84
C LEU A 24 8.70 16.72 3.70
N LEU A 25 9.21 16.80 2.48
CA LEU A 25 8.45 17.16 1.29
C LEU A 25 8.17 15.93 0.44
N PHE A 26 6.88 15.58 0.29
CA PHE A 26 6.43 14.47 -0.53
C PHE A 26 5.90 14.95 -1.88
N ILE A 27 6.45 14.40 -2.96
CA ILE A 27 6.10 14.75 -4.35
C ILE A 27 5.73 13.46 -5.09
N PRO A 28 4.53 12.88 -4.86
CA PRO A 28 4.05 11.74 -5.63
C PRO A 28 3.59 12.18 -7.03
N VAL A 29 3.74 11.32 -8.02
CA VAL A 29 2.96 11.45 -9.26
C VAL A 29 1.49 11.41 -8.87
N SER A 30 0.75 12.41 -9.32
CA SER A 30 -0.67 12.56 -9.03
C SER A 30 -1.42 13.03 -10.27
N GLY A 31 -2.68 12.66 -10.40
CA GLY A 31 -3.55 13.00 -11.52
C GLY A 31 -4.95 12.42 -11.31
N THR A 32 -5.78 12.48 -12.33
CA THR A 32 -7.18 11.99 -12.29
C THR A 32 -7.29 10.50 -11.98
N TYR A 33 -6.27 9.70 -12.31
CA TYR A 33 -6.29 8.26 -12.14
C TYR A 33 -5.10 7.77 -11.30
N GLY A 34 -5.36 6.76 -10.48
CA GLY A 34 -4.35 6.10 -9.66
C GLY A 34 -4.11 6.79 -8.33
N MET A 35 -4.08 5.99 -7.27
CA MET A 35 -3.85 6.45 -5.89
C MET A 35 -2.60 5.83 -5.26
N GLY A 36 -1.94 4.92 -5.96
CA GLY A 36 -0.89 4.08 -5.36
C GLY A 36 0.30 4.86 -4.83
N GLU A 37 0.78 5.84 -5.58
CA GLU A 37 1.89 6.71 -5.20
C GLU A 37 1.52 7.61 -4.02
N TYR A 38 0.33 8.21 -4.08
CA TYR A 38 -0.17 9.04 -2.97
C TYR A 38 -0.42 8.21 -1.71
N ALA A 39 -1.09 7.08 -1.81
CA ALA A 39 -1.39 6.21 -0.67
C ALA A 39 -0.10 5.73 0.02
N ARG A 40 0.93 5.35 -0.75
CA ARG A 40 2.25 4.99 -0.22
C ARG A 40 2.91 6.17 0.48
N SER A 41 3.00 7.32 -0.17
CA SER A 41 3.56 8.54 0.41
C SER A 41 2.81 8.97 1.67
N LEU A 42 1.48 8.87 1.68
CA LEU A 42 0.64 9.19 2.83
C LEU A 42 0.86 8.24 4.00
N ALA A 43 1.02 6.93 3.75
CA ALA A 43 1.30 5.95 4.79
C ALA A 43 2.65 6.25 5.47
N ILE A 44 3.69 6.55 4.67
CA ILE A 44 5.01 6.95 5.20
C ILE A 44 4.92 8.27 5.96
N ALA A 45 4.21 9.27 5.44
CA ALA A 45 4.03 10.58 6.08
C ALA A 45 3.32 10.45 7.44
N ARG A 46 2.24 9.67 7.51
CA ARG A 46 1.53 9.40 8.77
C ARG A 46 2.42 8.72 9.82
N ALA A 47 3.23 7.77 9.39
CA ALA A 47 4.16 7.11 10.27
C ALA A 47 5.31 8.02 10.72
N ALA A 48 5.82 8.86 9.81
CA ALA A 48 6.81 9.90 10.13
C ALA A 48 6.29 10.92 11.15
N SER A 49 5.03 11.38 10.98
CA SER A 49 4.38 12.29 11.94
C SER A 49 4.24 11.67 13.33
N ARG A 50 3.94 10.38 13.42
CA ARG A 50 3.90 9.68 14.72
C ARG A 50 5.28 9.48 15.34
N ARG A 51 6.31 9.24 14.54
CA ARG A 51 7.68 9.03 15.01
C ARG A 51 8.36 10.32 15.44
N TRP A 52 8.07 11.41 14.74
CA TRP A 52 8.60 12.76 15.01
C TRP A 52 7.42 13.73 15.23
N GLN A 53 7.03 13.91 16.47
CA GLN A 53 5.81 14.64 16.86
C GLN A 53 5.69 16.07 16.28
N HIS A 54 6.82 16.72 15.99
CA HIS A 54 6.85 18.06 15.42
C HIS A 54 7.29 18.09 13.95
N ALA A 55 7.27 16.94 13.26
CA ALA A 55 7.65 16.90 11.85
C ALA A 55 6.75 17.80 11.01
N ALA A 56 7.36 18.72 10.27
CA ALA A 56 6.68 19.50 9.26
C ALA A 56 6.58 18.67 7.97
N ILE A 57 5.37 18.29 7.60
CA ILE A 57 5.09 17.48 6.41
C ILE A 57 4.32 18.31 5.40
N HIS A 58 4.78 18.29 4.14
CA HIS A 58 4.13 19.00 3.05
C HIS A 58 4.05 18.12 1.81
N PHE A 59 2.94 18.22 1.08
CA PHE A 59 2.72 17.50 -0.19
C PHE A 59 2.71 18.45 -1.38
N VAL A 60 3.11 17.95 -2.54
CA VAL A 60 2.86 18.62 -3.83
C VAL A 60 2.00 17.68 -4.67
N LEU A 61 0.77 18.10 -4.97
CA LEU A 61 -0.24 17.28 -5.62
C LEU A 61 -0.81 17.96 -6.87
N SER A 62 -1.35 17.16 -7.80
CA SER A 62 -2.21 17.68 -8.86
C SER A 62 -3.57 18.05 -8.28
N ARG A 63 -4.11 19.19 -8.66
CA ARG A 63 -5.48 19.62 -8.34
C ARG A 63 -6.54 18.67 -8.94
N GLU A 64 -6.21 18.01 -10.05
CA GLU A 64 -7.08 17.04 -10.71
C GLU A 64 -7.22 15.71 -9.94
N ALA A 65 -6.36 15.47 -8.93
CA ALA A 65 -6.42 14.23 -8.17
C ALA A 65 -7.61 14.23 -7.21
N PRO A 66 -8.45 13.18 -7.21
CA PRO A 66 -9.68 13.14 -6.40
C PRO A 66 -9.44 13.27 -4.89
N TYR A 67 -8.22 12.98 -4.44
CA TYR A 67 -7.80 13.05 -3.03
C TYR A 67 -7.13 14.37 -2.65
N ALA A 68 -6.95 15.30 -3.59
CA ALA A 68 -6.14 16.50 -3.36
C ALA A 68 -6.76 17.44 -2.32
N THR A 69 -8.08 17.64 -2.38
CA THR A 69 -8.82 18.52 -1.45
C THR A 69 -8.98 17.92 -0.04
N GLY A 70 -8.92 16.58 0.08
CA GLY A 70 -9.02 15.86 1.36
C GLY A 70 -7.66 15.41 1.93
N ALA A 71 -6.55 15.97 1.45
CA ALA A 71 -5.22 15.61 1.96
C ALA A 71 -5.07 16.03 3.44
N PRO A 72 -4.66 15.10 4.34
CA PRO A 72 -4.61 15.39 5.78
C PRO A 72 -3.38 16.23 6.20
N TYR A 73 -2.51 16.55 5.27
CA TYR A 73 -1.34 17.40 5.47
C TYR A 73 -1.39 18.61 4.55
N PRO A 74 -0.73 19.73 4.91
CA PRO A 74 -0.56 20.88 4.02
C PRO A 74 -0.08 20.45 2.64
N ALA A 75 -0.72 20.96 1.59
CA ALA A 75 -0.40 20.62 0.22
C ALA A 75 -0.37 21.83 -0.71
N THR A 76 0.61 21.87 -1.61
CA THR A 76 0.62 22.77 -2.75
C THR A 76 -0.07 22.08 -3.92
N LEU A 77 -1.20 22.62 -4.37
CA LEU A 77 -1.99 22.07 -5.48
C LEU A 77 -1.57 22.72 -6.80
N LEU A 78 -1.00 21.92 -7.68
CA LEU A 78 -0.61 22.33 -9.03
C LEU A 78 -1.72 22.00 -10.05
N PRO A 79 -1.79 22.68 -11.20
CA PRO A 79 -2.81 22.43 -12.22
C PRO A 79 -2.87 20.96 -12.68
N SER A 80 -1.70 20.31 -12.81
CA SER A 80 -1.57 18.88 -13.16
C SER A 80 -0.42 18.24 -12.39
N SER A 81 0.07 17.07 -12.83
CA SER A 81 1.15 16.35 -12.13
C SER A 81 2.38 17.23 -11.87
N PRO A 82 3.00 17.17 -10.67
CA PRO A 82 4.21 17.95 -10.31
C PRO A 82 5.38 17.81 -11.28
N THR A 83 5.42 16.72 -12.07
CA THR A 83 6.45 16.50 -13.09
C THR A 83 6.41 17.51 -14.24
N PHE A 84 5.28 18.18 -14.47
CA PHE A 84 5.11 19.17 -15.53
C PHE A 84 5.32 20.61 -15.06
N HIS A 85 5.37 20.84 -13.74
CA HIS A 85 5.45 22.17 -13.12
C HIS A 85 6.77 22.37 -12.38
N SER A 86 7.91 22.18 -13.08
CA SER A 86 9.23 22.20 -12.44
C SER A 86 9.56 23.53 -11.78
N VAL A 87 9.14 24.68 -12.34
CA VAL A 87 9.41 26.00 -11.76
C VAL A 87 8.74 26.12 -10.38
N ALA A 88 7.45 25.89 -10.30
CA ALA A 88 6.72 25.99 -9.03
C ALA A 88 7.23 25.00 -7.96
N VAL A 89 7.64 23.79 -8.37
CA VAL A 89 8.25 22.82 -7.44
C VAL A 89 9.61 23.30 -6.94
N ILE A 90 10.43 23.91 -7.80
CA ILE A 90 11.75 24.45 -7.44
C ILE A 90 11.58 25.62 -6.47
N GLU A 91 10.70 26.57 -6.76
CA GLU A 91 10.40 27.72 -5.89
C GLU A 91 9.92 27.26 -4.50
N LEU A 92 9.06 26.23 -4.46
CA LEU A 92 8.62 25.66 -3.20
C LEU A 92 9.78 25.04 -2.41
N ILE A 93 10.65 24.26 -3.06
CA ILE A 93 11.81 23.63 -2.42
C ILE A 93 12.75 24.70 -1.85
N GLU A 94 13.06 25.75 -2.62
CA GLU A 94 13.96 26.82 -2.23
C GLU A 94 13.38 27.68 -1.10
N LYS A 95 12.08 27.96 -1.13
CA LYS A 95 11.36 28.71 -0.08
C LYS A 95 11.15 27.89 1.20
N TRP A 96 10.69 26.64 1.04
CA TRP A 96 10.29 25.80 2.18
C TRP A 96 11.49 25.12 2.83
N ARG A 97 12.62 24.93 2.13
CA ARG A 97 13.87 24.33 2.61
C ARG A 97 13.65 23.00 3.35
N PRO A 98 13.21 21.94 2.68
CA PRO A 98 13.03 20.64 3.30
C PRO A 98 14.36 20.00 3.71
N ASP A 99 14.36 19.17 4.76
CA ASP A 99 15.51 18.30 5.08
C ASP A 99 15.57 17.10 4.12
N VAL A 100 14.41 16.56 3.73
CA VAL A 100 14.31 15.45 2.79
C VAL A 100 13.20 15.71 1.78
N VAL A 101 13.48 15.50 0.49
CA VAL A 101 12.50 15.50 -0.59
C VAL A 101 12.30 14.08 -1.11
N ILE A 102 11.06 13.59 -1.06
CA ILE A 102 10.68 12.26 -1.50
C ILE A 102 9.90 12.35 -2.81
N PHE A 103 10.53 11.96 -3.92
CA PHE A 103 9.89 11.89 -5.23
C PHE A 103 9.36 10.49 -5.49
N ASP A 104 8.03 10.31 -5.52
CA ASP A 104 7.43 9.01 -5.77
C ASP A 104 6.95 8.88 -7.21
N ASN A 105 7.68 8.12 -8.03
CA ASN A 105 7.55 8.04 -9.49
C ASN A 105 7.61 9.40 -10.23
N ALA A 106 7.71 10.49 -9.46
CA ALA A 106 7.81 11.87 -9.92
C ALA A 106 9.28 12.27 -10.11
N GLY A 107 9.51 13.56 -10.18
CA GLY A 107 10.84 14.16 -10.19
C GLY A 107 11.41 14.44 -11.58
N ARG A 108 12.09 15.56 -11.64
CA ARG A 108 12.88 16.01 -12.79
C ARG A 108 14.29 16.36 -12.32
N THR A 109 15.26 16.26 -13.20
CA THR A 109 16.67 16.58 -12.90
C THR A 109 16.83 17.97 -12.26
N ALA A 110 16.11 18.98 -12.76
CA ALA A 110 16.15 20.34 -12.22
C ALA A 110 15.60 20.42 -10.78
N GLN A 111 14.48 19.73 -10.48
CA GLN A 111 13.88 19.66 -9.14
C GLN A 111 14.82 19.00 -8.12
N MET A 112 15.47 17.87 -8.51
CA MET A 112 16.43 17.18 -7.65
C MET A 112 17.69 18.04 -7.39
N ARG A 113 18.17 18.75 -8.42
CA ARG A 113 19.29 19.71 -8.25
C ARG A 113 18.93 20.85 -7.30
N ALA A 114 17.71 21.38 -7.39
CA ALA A 114 17.25 22.43 -6.47
C ALA A 114 17.17 21.88 -5.02
N ALA A 115 16.68 20.66 -4.83
CA ALA A 115 16.67 20.01 -3.51
C ALA A 115 18.09 19.90 -2.92
N LEU A 116 19.05 19.42 -3.71
CA LEU A 116 20.44 19.34 -3.26
C LEU A 116 21.06 20.70 -2.96
N ARG A 117 20.80 21.73 -3.80
CA ARG A 117 21.30 23.10 -3.54
C ARG A 117 20.71 23.71 -2.28
N SER A 118 19.48 23.35 -1.91
CA SER A 118 18.85 23.80 -0.66
C SER A 118 19.30 23.01 0.58
N GLY A 119 20.23 22.05 0.41
CA GLY A 119 20.75 21.20 1.50
C GLY A 119 19.89 19.95 1.79
N ALA A 120 18.83 19.72 1.02
CA ALA A 120 17.96 18.59 1.23
C ALA A 120 18.58 17.27 0.75
N ARG A 121 18.24 16.17 1.43
CA ARG A 121 18.47 14.80 0.93
C ARG A 121 17.39 14.42 -0.05
N VAL A 122 17.74 13.65 -1.07
CA VAL A 122 16.85 13.27 -2.15
C VAL A 122 16.58 11.76 -2.10
N VAL A 123 15.32 11.41 -1.90
CA VAL A 123 14.80 10.05 -2.02
C VAL A 123 14.01 9.94 -3.32
N TYR A 124 14.26 8.89 -4.08
CA TYR A 124 13.49 8.58 -5.28
C TYR A 124 12.83 7.20 -5.15
N ILE A 125 11.50 7.15 -5.25
CA ILE A 125 10.74 5.89 -5.23
C ILE A 125 10.39 5.51 -6.67
N SER A 126 10.65 4.25 -7.05
CA SER A 126 10.27 3.69 -8.34
C SER A 126 9.34 2.50 -8.18
N ALA A 127 8.14 2.57 -8.78
CA ALA A 127 7.18 1.46 -8.82
C ALA A 127 7.16 0.70 -10.15
N ARG A 128 7.73 1.28 -11.20
CA ARG A 128 7.72 0.70 -12.56
C ARG A 128 9.13 0.56 -13.10
N ARG A 129 9.31 -0.41 -13.99
CA ARG A 129 10.61 -0.72 -14.61
C ARG A 129 11.26 0.48 -15.31
N ARG A 130 10.45 1.33 -15.95
CA ARG A 130 10.94 2.55 -16.61
C ARG A 130 11.52 3.54 -15.60
N GLN A 131 10.86 3.77 -14.48
CA GLN A 131 11.31 4.65 -13.41
C GLN A 131 12.57 4.10 -12.74
N ARG A 132 12.62 2.79 -12.47
CA ARG A 132 13.82 2.15 -11.95
C ARG A 132 15.02 2.35 -12.89
N ARG A 133 14.88 2.08 -14.20
CA ARG A 133 15.94 2.34 -15.18
C ARG A 133 16.40 3.80 -15.20
N LYS A 134 15.48 4.74 -14.96
CA LYS A 134 15.79 6.17 -14.91
C LYS A 134 16.67 6.50 -13.70
N ALA A 135 16.39 5.92 -12.52
CA ALA A 135 17.19 6.09 -11.32
C ALA A 135 18.64 5.61 -11.51
N PHE A 136 18.88 4.58 -12.33
CA PHE A 136 20.21 4.05 -12.65
C PHE A 136 20.91 4.73 -13.84
N ARG A 137 20.47 5.92 -14.28
CA ARG A 137 21.24 6.76 -15.18
C ARG A 137 22.30 7.52 -14.38
N TRP A 138 23.54 7.59 -14.85
CA TRP A 138 24.67 8.20 -14.14
C TRP A 138 24.38 9.59 -13.57
N HIS A 139 23.77 10.47 -14.37
CA HIS A 139 23.41 11.81 -13.92
C HIS A 139 22.30 11.84 -12.88
N TRP A 140 21.43 10.81 -12.80
CA TRP A 140 20.41 10.66 -11.76
C TRP A 140 21.00 10.07 -10.50
N MET A 141 21.85 9.03 -10.62
CA MET A 141 22.52 8.41 -9.48
C MET A 141 23.25 9.43 -8.61
N ARG A 142 23.88 10.44 -9.24
CA ARG A 142 24.56 11.54 -8.53
C ARG A 142 23.62 12.49 -7.77
N LEU A 143 22.33 12.51 -8.10
CA LEU A 143 21.32 13.40 -7.52
C LEU A 143 20.45 12.72 -6.46
N ILE A 144 20.53 11.40 -6.33
CA ILE A 144 19.68 10.60 -5.44
C ILE A 144 20.55 10.10 -4.30
N ASP A 145 20.15 10.35 -3.06
CA ASP A 145 20.80 9.76 -1.88
C ASP A 145 20.33 8.32 -1.68
N GLU A 146 19.00 8.09 -1.72
CA GLU A 146 18.43 6.75 -1.64
C GLU A 146 17.42 6.49 -2.75
N HIS A 147 17.51 5.31 -3.36
CA HIS A 147 16.54 4.82 -4.33
C HIS A 147 15.70 3.71 -3.69
N TRP A 148 14.43 4.01 -3.46
CA TRP A 148 13.49 3.03 -2.92
C TRP A 148 12.73 2.34 -4.06
N ILE A 149 12.81 1.02 -4.13
CA ILE A 149 12.03 0.20 -5.05
C ILE A 149 10.74 -0.18 -4.33
N ALA A 150 9.60 0.24 -4.89
CA ALA A 150 8.30 0.22 -4.22
C ALA A 150 7.71 -1.17 -3.96
N TYR A 151 8.29 -2.23 -4.53
CA TYR A 151 7.78 -3.59 -4.44
C TYR A 151 8.87 -4.56 -3.98
N PRO A 152 8.51 -5.73 -3.41
CA PRO A 152 9.45 -6.77 -3.02
C PRO A 152 10.34 -7.21 -4.18
N GLU A 153 11.52 -7.71 -3.84
CA GLU A 153 12.52 -8.14 -4.84
C GLU A 153 11.98 -9.20 -5.79
N PHE A 154 11.17 -10.16 -5.33
CA PHE A 154 10.59 -11.20 -6.17
C PHE A 154 9.57 -10.63 -7.19
N ILE A 155 8.99 -9.44 -6.92
CA ILE A 155 8.09 -8.71 -7.83
C ILE A 155 8.88 -7.73 -8.71
N ALA A 156 9.75 -6.92 -8.12
CA ALA A 156 10.49 -5.90 -8.86
C ALA A 156 11.66 -6.47 -9.65
N GLY A 157 12.13 -7.65 -9.30
CA GLY A 157 13.37 -8.28 -9.75
C GLY A 157 14.58 -7.79 -8.98
N SER A 158 15.57 -8.65 -8.79
CA SER A 158 16.87 -8.31 -8.19
C SER A 158 17.62 -7.25 -9.00
N LEU A 159 18.64 -6.67 -8.40
CA LEU A 159 19.53 -5.74 -9.11
C LEU A 159 20.30 -6.51 -10.19
N SER A 160 20.21 -6.03 -11.43
CA SER A 160 20.97 -6.57 -12.55
C SER A 160 22.48 -6.38 -12.36
N LEU A 161 23.30 -7.16 -13.04
CA LEU A 161 24.75 -7.02 -12.99
C LEU A 161 25.18 -5.58 -13.36
N SER A 162 24.56 -4.97 -14.36
CA SER A 162 24.84 -3.59 -14.76
C SER A 162 24.45 -2.56 -13.69
N GLU A 163 23.33 -2.78 -12.97
CA GLU A 163 22.93 -1.91 -11.86
C GLU A 163 23.92 -2.04 -10.68
N ARG A 164 24.33 -3.27 -10.34
CA ARG A 164 25.33 -3.54 -9.29
C ARG A 164 26.69 -2.91 -9.62
N LEU A 165 27.17 -3.08 -10.86
CA LEU A 165 28.41 -2.46 -11.32
C LEU A 165 28.36 -0.94 -11.20
N LYS A 166 27.26 -0.32 -11.65
CA LYS A 166 27.07 1.14 -11.55
C LYS A 166 27.06 1.61 -10.09
N LEU A 167 26.42 0.88 -9.19
CA LEU A 167 26.41 1.21 -7.77
C LEU A 167 27.82 1.10 -7.16
N GLY A 168 28.55 0.05 -7.51
CA GLY A 168 29.95 -0.11 -7.06
C GLY A 168 30.86 1.03 -7.50
N LEU A 169 30.72 1.50 -8.75
CA LEU A 169 31.50 2.59 -9.30
C LEU A 169 31.07 3.97 -8.79
N ALA A 170 29.77 4.20 -8.59
CA ALA A 170 29.22 5.49 -8.17
C ALA A 170 29.17 5.68 -6.65
N GLY A 171 29.17 4.59 -5.87
CA GLY A 171 28.99 4.60 -4.43
C GLY A 171 27.58 5.05 -3.96
N ARG A 172 26.68 5.34 -4.91
CA ARG A 172 25.30 5.85 -4.64
C ARG A 172 24.38 5.65 -5.84
N PRO A 173 23.04 5.70 -5.69
CA PRO A 173 22.29 5.83 -4.44
C PRO A 173 22.32 4.54 -3.59
N GLU A 174 22.02 4.64 -2.30
CA GLU A 174 21.70 3.46 -1.52
C GLU A 174 20.34 2.89 -1.99
N VAL A 175 20.27 1.60 -2.31
CA VAL A 175 19.06 0.97 -2.84
C VAL A 175 18.35 0.16 -1.77
N ARG A 176 17.02 0.36 -1.66
CA ARG A 176 16.16 -0.36 -0.72
C ARG A 176 14.90 -0.87 -1.41
N TYR A 177 14.45 -2.04 -1.05
CA TYR A 177 13.12 -2.53 -1.38
C TYR A 177 12.18 -2.16 -0.23
N LEU A 178 11.04 -1.51 -0.55
CA LEU A 178 10.03 -1.17 0.46
C LEU A 178 9.09 -2.35 0.74
N ASP A 179 9.24 -3.42 -0.02
CA ASP A 179 8.40 -4.61 0.04
C ASP A 179 6.90 -4.28 0.01
N VAL A 180 6.23 -4.20 1.16
CA VAL A 180 4.79 -3.94 1.22
C VAL A 180 4.50 -2.82 2.21
N ILE A 181 3.72 -1.86 1.77
CA ILE A 181 3.23 -0.79 2.64
C ILE A 181 2.01 -1.32 3.41
N LEU A 182 2.22 -1.58 4.68
CA LEU A 182 1.17 -1.96 5.62
C LEU A 182 0.93 -0.83 6.62
N SER A 183 -0.32 -0.60 6.97
CA SER A 183 -0.65 0.30 8.07
C SER A 183 -0.46 -0.42 9.39
N ARG A 184 0.15 0.27 10.36
CA ARG A 184 0.27 -0.24 11.72
C ARG A 184 -1.12 -0.39 12.34
N VAL A 185 -1.33 -1.51 12.97
CA VAL A 185 -2.55 -1.83 13.69
C VAL A 185 -2.44 -1.35 15.13
N LEU A 186 -3.55 -0.86 15.67
CA LEU A 186 -3.66 -0.43 17.06
C LEU A 186 -4.26 -1.56 17.92
N PRO A 187 -3.96 -1.61 19.22
CA PRO A 187 -4.62 -2.52 20.14
C PRO A 187 -6.16 -2.37 20.09
N GLY A 188 -6.89 -3.48 20.10
CA GLY A 188 -8.36 -3.49 20.02
C GLY A 188 -8.96 -3.28 18.63
N GLN A 189 -8.14 -2.94 17.61
CA GLN A 189 -8.61 -2.67 16.25
C GLN A 189 -9.15 -3.93 15.57
N ARG A 190 -8.53 -5.08 15.83
CA ARG A 190 -8.97 -6.37 15.30
C ARG A 190 -10.37 -6.72 15.75
N GLU A 191 -10.63 -6.65 17.05
CA GLU A 191 -11.92 -6.95 17.66
C GLU A 191 -12.99 -5.99 17.13
N ALA A 192 -12.68 -4.71 17.05
CA ALA A 192 -13.60 -3.69 16.56
C ALA A 192 -13.99 -3.93 15.09
N ILE A 193 -13.04 -4.26 14.22
CA ILE A 193 -13.34 -4.48 12.79
C ILE A 193 -14.05 -5.83 12.56
N LEU A 194 -13.71 -6.88 13.30
CA LEU A 194 -14.39 -8.17 13.20
C LEU A 194 -15.83 -8.07 13.71
N SER A 195 -16.07 -7.38 14.83
CA SER A 195 -17.42 -7.09 15.33
C SER A 195 -18.24 -6.32 14.30
N ARG A 196 -17.66 -5.28 13.66
CA ARG A 196 -18.32 -4.52 12.58
C ARG A 196 -18.60 -5.40 11.36
N ALA A 197 -17.73 -6.34 11.04
CA ALA A 197 -17.90 -7.30 9.97
C ALA A 197 -18.93 -8.40 10.29
N GLY A 198 -19.28 -8.60 11.56
CA GLY A 198 -20.17 -9.67 12.01
C GLY A 198 -19.59 -11.07 11.75
N CYS A 199 -18.26 -11.22 11.78
CA CYS A 199 -17.58 -12.48 11.48
C CYS A 199 -16.46 -12.78 12.46
N ASP A 200 -16.23 -14.07 12.72
CA ASP A 200 -15.10 -14.54 13.51
C ASP A 200 -13.84 -14.75 12.66
N ALA A 201 -12.67 -14.60 13.29
CA ALA A 201 -11.41 -14.84 12.64
C ALA A 201 -11.30 -16.29 12.13
N GLY A 202 -10.83 -16.47 10.90
CA GLY A 202 -10.66 -17.77 10.26
C GLY A 202 -11.92 -18.37 9.66
N THR A 203 -13.08 -17.70 9.75
CA THR A 203 -14.36 -18.26 9.28
C THR A 203 -14.80 -17.72 7.93
N PHE A 204 -14.36 -16.54 7.50
CA PHE A 204 -14.89 -15.82 6.35
C PHE A 204 -13.94 -15.74 5.15
N VAL A 205 -14.51 -15.57 3.98
CA VAL A 205 -13.81 -15.15 2.75
C VAL A 205 -13.85 -13.64 2.65
N LEU A 206 -12.69 -13.02 2.48
CA LEU A 206 -12.57 -11.58 2.24
C LEU A 206 -12.46 -11.29 0.74
N VAL A 207 -13.36 -10.47 0.21
CA VAL A 207 -13.36 -10.07 -1.19
C VAL A 207 -13.03 -8.59 -1.33
N VAL A 208 -11.93 -8.26 -2.03
CA VAL A 208 -11.41 -6.90 -2.15
C VAL A 208 -11.06 -6.59 -3.61
N PRO A 209 -11.94 -5.91 -4.35
CA PRO A 209 -11.64 -5.46 -5.72
C PRO A 209 -10.54 -4.37 -5.76
N GLY A 210 -10.24 -3.76 -4.61
CA GLY A 210 -9.26 -2.67 -4.45
C GLY A 210 -9.81 -1.30 -4.80
N GLY A 211 -9.00 -0.26 -4.54
CA GLY A 211 -9.37 1.14 -4.80
C GLY A 211 -9.18 1.59 -6.25
N GLY A 212 -9.21 0.69 -7.23
CA GLY A 212 -8.96 0.93 -8.66
C GLY A 212 -10.04 1.71 -9.37
N THR A 213 -10.69 2.66 -8.71
CA THR A 213 -11.62 3.60 -9.31
C THR A 213 -10.93 4.45 -10.37
N GLY A 214 -11.51 4.53 -11.56
CA GLY A 214 -11.08 5.43 -12.61
C GLY A 214 -10.27 4.79 -13.76
N HIS A 215 -9.95 3.49 -13.73
CA HIS A 215 -9.44 2.83 -14.94
C HIS A 215 -10.62 2.42 -15.85
N PRO A 216 -10.51 2.58 -17.17
CA PRO A 216 -11.54 2.06 -18.09
C PRO A 216 -11.78 0.57 -17.84
N GLY A 217 -13.06 0.20 -17.60
CA GLY A 217 -13.46 -1.18 -17.27
C GLY A 217 -13.28 -1.59 -15.81
N ALA A 218 -12.92 -0.67 -14.91
CA ALA A 218 -12.82 -0.97 -13.47
C ALA A 218 -14.20 -1.25 -12.86
N ASP A 219 -15.25 -0.54 -13.29
CA ASP A 219 -16.61 -0.70 -12.78
C ASP A 219 -17.12 -2.11 -13.05
N HIS A 220 -16.94 -2.64 -14.27
CA HIS A 220 -17.30 -4.01 -14.59
C HIS A 220 -16.50 -5.03 -13.73
N ALA A 221 -15.21 -4.77 -13.45
CA ALA A 221 -14.45 -5.65 -12.57
C ALA A 221 -15.01 -5.63 -11.14
N VAL A 222 -15.37 -4.46 -10.60
CA VAL A 222 -15.99 -4.32 -9.26
C VAL A 222 -17.30 -5.11 -9.19
N GLU A 223 -18.13 -5.06 -10.23
CA GLU A 223 -19.37 -5.84 -10.34
C GLU A 223 -19.10 -7.35 -10.30
N GLN A 224 -18.07 -7.84 -11.00
CA GLN A 224 -17.71 -9.26 -10.99
C GLN A 224 -17.25 -9.73 -9.59
N PHE A 225 -16.45 -8.92 -8.88
CA PHE A 225 -16.06 -9.22 -7.50
C PHE A 225 -17.27 -9.24 -6.55
N MET A 226 -18.18 -8.29 -6.71
CA MET A 226 -19.41 -8.23 -5.90
C MET A 226 -20.32 -9.43 -6.19
N SER A 227 -20.47 -9.80 -7.45
CA SER A 227 -21.23 -10.98 -7.88
C SER A 227 -20.65 -12.27 -7.29
N ALA A 228 -19.30 -12.42 -7.35
CA ALA A 228 -18.63 -13.56 -6.74
C ALA A 228 -18.84 -13.62 -5.22
N ALA A 229 -18.74 -12.48 -4.54
CA ALA A 229 -18.93 -12.41 -3.09
C ALA A 229 -20.37 -12.79 -2.68
N ARG A 230 -21.38 -12.32 -3.43
CA ARG A 230 -22.78 -12.72 -3.20
C ARG A 230 -23.05 -14.18 -3.49
N ALA A 231 -22.45 -14.75 -4.54
CA ALA A 231 -22.58 -16.16 -4.86
C ALA A 231 -21.99 -17.05 -3.75
N LEU A 232 -20.83 -16.68 -3.18
CA LEU A 232 -20.25 -17.37 -2.02
C LEU A 232 -21.13 -17.25 -0.78
N ALA A 233 -21.67 -16.06 -0.50
CA ALA A 233 -22.60 -15.87 0.62
C ALA A 233 -23.88 -16.73 0.46
N ALA A 234 -24.43 -16.78 -0.75
CA ALA A 234 -25.61 -17.59 -1.07
C ALA A 234 -25.36 -19.10 -0.92
N SER A 235 -24.11 -19.57 -1.13
CA SER A 235 -23.70 -20.96 -0.87
C SER A 235 -23.42 -21.27 0.60
N GLY A 236 -23.67 -20.30 1.53
CA GLY A 236 -23.50 -20.48 2.96
C GLY A 236 -22.11 -20.15 3.49
N VAL A 237 -21.23 -19.53 2.67
CA VAL A 237 -19.90 -19.12 3.08
C VAL A 237 -19.93 -17.69 3.64
N PRO A 238 -19.57 -17.44 4.92
CA PRO A 238 -19.46 -16.09 5.45
C PRO A 238 -18.50 -15.27 4.57
N THR A 239 -18.99 -14.16 3.99
CA THR A 239 -18.25 -13.40 3.00
C THR A 239 -18.27 -11.91 3.33
N VAL A 240 -17.10 -11.36 3.62
CA VAL A 240 -16.88 -9.94 3.86
C VAL A 240 -16.43 -9.27 2.54
N TYR A 241 -17.18 -8.27 2.11
CA TYR A 241 -16.86 -7.49 0.92
C TYR A 241 -16.38 -6.09 1.30
N VAL A 242 -15.19 -5.71 0.85
CA VAL A 242 -14.60 -4.39 1.07
C VAL A 242 -14.40 -3.68 -0.27
N GLY A 243 -15.31 -2.80 -0.61
CA GLY A 243 -15.29 -2.08 -1.89
C GLY A 243 -16.50 -1.17 -2.05
N PRO A 244 -16.64 -0.47 -3.19
CA PRO A 244 -17.81 0.34 -3.47
C PRO A 244 -19.08 -0.52 -3.38
N VAL A 245 -20.09 -0.02 -2.65
CA VAL A 245 -21.42 -0.61 -2.58
C VAL A 245 -22.37 0.41 -3.17
N ASN A 246 -22.92 0.15 -4.37
CA ASN A 246 -23.92 1.03 -4.99
C ASN A 246 -25.22 0.95 -4.21
N ALA A 247 -25.89 2.08 -3.98
CA ALA A 247 -27.14 2.17 -3.22
C ALA A 247 -28.27 1.27 -3.80
N THR A 248 -28.25 1.00 -5.10
CA THR A 248 -29.17 0.05 -5.76
C THR A 248 -28.93 -1.41 -5.37
N SER A 249 -27.76 -1.74 -4.87
CA SER A 249 -27.45 -3.11 -4.45
C SER A 249 -27.70 -3.38 -2.97
N ALA A 250 -27.95 -2.35 -2.17
CA ALA A 250 -28.43 -2.47 -0.78
C ALA A 250 -29.96 -2.66 -0.70
N ALA A 251 -30.70 -2.34 -1.74
CA ALA A 251 -32.16 -2.34 -1.79
C ALA A 251 -32.78 -3.67 -2.23
N GLY A 252 -31.98 -4.73 -2.36
CA GLY A 252 -32.49 -6.07 -2.75
C GLY A 252 -33.24 -6.85 -1.66
N THR A 253 -33.52 -6.26 -0.49
CA THR A 253 -34.15 -6.97 0.63
C THR A 253 -35.28 -6.25 1.35
N ALA A 254 -35.86 -5.18 0.77
CA ALA A 254 -36.94 -4.47 1.44
C ALA A 254 -38.04 -3.96 0.49
N LYS A 255 -38.61 -4.84 -0.35
CA LYS A 255 -39.97 -4.62 -0.90
C LYS A 255 -40.58 -5.96 -1.29
N ASP A 256 -41.77 -6.19 -0.76
CA ASP A 256 -42.69 -7.31 -0.93
C ASP A 256 -42.44 -8.55 -0.05
N SER A 257 -42.83 -8.45 1.20
CA SER A 257 -43.33 -9.59 1.95
C SER A 257 -44.41 -9.15 2.91
N GLY A 258 -45.65 -9.63 2.63
CA GLY A 258 -46.75 -9.60 3.57
C GLY A 258 -46.42 -10.37 4.86
N PRO A 259 -47.29 -10.32 5.90
CA PRO A 259 -47.05 -10.92 7.21
C PRO A 259 -47.11 -12.44 7.15
N GLY A 260 -45.99 -13.10 6.96
CA GLY A 260 -45.84 -14.56 6.98
C GLY A 260 -44.38 -14.93 7.16
N ALA A 261 -44.08 -15.62 8.24
CA ALA A 261 -42.83 -16.26 8.70
C ALA A 261 -41.56 -15.90 7.91
N HIS A 262 -40.79 -14.95 8.42
CA HIS A 262 -39.47 -14.59 7.87
C HIS A 262 -38.48 -15.73 8.11
N SER A 263 -38.31 -16.62 7.16
CA SER A 263 -37.06 -17.33 7.02
C SER A 263 -36.03 -16.28 6.49
N ILE A 264 -35.13 -15.81 7.35
CA ILE A 264 -33.98 -15.02 6.94
C ILE A 264 -33.22 -15.88 5.94
N ASP A 265 -33.15 -15.42 4.67
CA ASP A 265 -32.46 -16.16 3.62
C ASP A 265 -30.98 -16.34 4.03
N ALA A 266 -30.45 -17.56 3.91
CA ALA A 266 -29.05 -17.89 4.24
C ALA A 266 -28.06 -16.98 3.52
N ALA A 267 -28.42 -16.47 2.34
CA ALA A 267 -27.68 -15.45 1.61
C ALA A 267 -27.53 -14.14 2.39
N THR A 268 -28.56 -13.73 3.14
CA THR A 268 -28.54 -12.50 3.94
C THR A 268 -27.68 -12.65 5.19
N LEU A 269 -27.65 -13.82 5.79
CA LEU A 269 -26.86 -14.12 7.00
C LEU A 269 -25.34 -14.15 6.75
N ASN A 270 -24.91 -14.51 5.55
CA ASN A 270 -23.50 -14.68 5.21
C ASN A 270 -22.91 -13.53 4.38
N TRP A 271 -23.69 -12.49 4.06
CA TRP A 271 -23.28 -11.34 3.26
C TRP A 271 -22.96 -10.14 4.14
N HIS A 272 -21.68 -9.74 4.20
CA HIS A 272 -21.20 -8.68 5.07
C HIS A 272 -20.49 -7.57 4.26
N PRO A 273 -21.22 -6.65 3.62
CA PRO A 273 -20.62 -5.53 2.90
C PRO A 273 -20.20 -4.41 3.85
N LEU A 274 -18.92 -4.01 3.83
CA LEU A 274 -18.38 -2.97 4.70
C LEU A 274 -18.17 -1.61 4.00
N GLY A 275 -18.30 -1.56 2.67
CA GLY A 275 -17.86 -0.38 1.93
C GLY A 275 -16.34 -0.18 2.00
N PRO A 276 -15.83 1.01 1.64
CA PRO A 276 -14.42 1.36 1.82
C PRO A 276 -14.06 1.42 3.30
N VAL A 277 -12.93 0.80 3.68
CA VAL A 277 -12.43 0.81 5.06
C VAL A 277 -11.03 1.44 5.13
N PRO A 278 -10.61 1.95 6.30
CA PRO A 278 -9.23 2.36 6.53
C PRO A 278 -8.24 1.23 6.25
N GLN A 279 -7.03 1.57 5.82
CA GLN A 279 -5.98 0.60 5.48
C GLN A 279 -5.59 -0.32 6.64
N ALA A 280 -5.64 0.18 7.87
CA ALA A 280 -5.33 -0.62 9.06
C ALA A 280 -6.43 -1.67 9.33
N ASP A 281 -7.71 -1.30 9.18
CA ASP A 281 -8.84 -2.21 9.26
C ASP A 281 -8.78 -3.30 8.18
N LEU A 282 -8.44 -2.89 6.93
CA LEU A 282 -8.26 -3.84 5.84
C LEU A 282 -7.14 -4.85 6.13
N ALA A 283 -6.03 -4.40 6.71
CA ALA A 283 -4.93 -5.29 7.08
C ALA A 283 -5.35 -6.31 8.17
N GLU A 284 -6.19 -5.90 9.13
CA GLU A 284 -6.72 -6.83 10.15
C GLU A 284 -7.73 -7.82 9.56
N LEU A 285 -8.61 -7.37 8.68
CA LEU A 285 -9.48 -8.28 7.93
C LEU A 285 -8.67 -9.29 7.12
N MET A 286 -7.59 -8.83 6.46
CA MET A 286 -6.70 -9.73 5.71
C MET A 286 -6.04 -10.78 6.62
N ARG A 287 -5.54 -10.41 7.80
CA ARG A 287 -4.94 -11.36 8.77
C ARG A 287 -5.94 -12.33 9.36
N SER A 288 -7.21 -11.91 9.41
CA SER A 288 -8.29 -12.70 10.03
C SER A 288 -9.08 -13.55 9.04
N ALA A 289 -8.92 -13.33 7.75
CA ALA A 289 -9.66 -14.06 6.72
C ALA A 289 -9.14 -15.50 6.56
N ARG A 290 -10.06 -16.45 6.33
CA ARG A 290 -9.75 -17.82 5.93
C ARG A 290 -9.18 -17.90 4.52
N LEU A 291 -9.69 -17.04 3.63
CA LEU A 291 -9.29 -16.94 2.22
C LEU A 291 -9.52 -15.51 1.74
N ILE A 292 -8.68 -15.02 0.84
CA ILE A 292 -8.82 -13.68 0.26
C ILE A 292 -8.94 -13.77 -1.26
N ILE A 293 -9.92 -13.07 -1.83
CA ILE A 293 -10.03 -12.79 -3.27
C ILE A 293 -9.68 -11.31 -3.46
N ALA A 294 -8.54 -11.04 -4.08
CA ALA A 294 -8.03 -9.68 -4.25
C ALA A 294 -7.65 -9.36 -5.69
N ASN A 295 -7.72 -8.08 -6.06
CA ASN A 295 -7.13 -7.67 -7.33
C ASN A 295 -5.62 -7.90 -7.35
N GLY A 296 -5.02 -8.05 -8.54
CA GLY A 296 -3.57 -8.26 -8.72
C GLY A 296 -2.70 -7.02 -8.44
N GLY A 297 -3.23 -6.01 -7.74
CA GLY A 297 -2.56 -4.76 -7.39
C GLY A 297 -1.71 -4.84 -6.12
N SER A 298 -1.54 -3.70 -5.42
CA SER A 298 -0.92 -3.65 -4.09
C SER A 298 -1.72 -4.41 -3.05
N THR A 299 -3.03 -4.53 -3.21
CA THR A 299 -3.93 -5.29 -2.34
C THR A 299 -3.52 -6.76 -2.25
N LEU A 300 -3.16 -7.39 -3.39
CA LEU A 300 -2.63 -8.76 -3.40
C LEU A 300 -1.35 -8.87 -2.55
N LEU A 301 -0.41 -7.94 -2.71
CA LEU A 301 0.84 -7.97 -1.95
C LEU A 301 0.61 -7.74 -0.45
N GLN A 302 -0.35 -6.90 -0.10
CA GLN A 302 -0.77 -6.71 1.30
C GLN A 302 -1.36 -8.00 1.88
N ALA A 303 -2.23 -8.68 1.14
CA ALA A 303 -2.77 -9.97 1.55
C ALA A 303 -1.68 -11.04 1.74
N VAL A 304 -0.72 -11.12 0.81
CA VAL A 304 0.44 -12.01 0.92
C VAL A 304 1.29 -11.67 2.15
N ALA A 305 1.56 -10.37 2.40
CA ALA A 305 2.33 -9.94 3.57
C ALA A 305 1.59 -10.18 4.90
N CYS A 306 0.26 -10.27 4.88
CA CYS A 306 -0.54 -10.67 6.03
C CYS A 306 -0.54 -12.19 6.28
N GLY A 307 0.11 -12.99 5.42
CA GLY A 307 0.23 -14.43 5.57
C GLY A 307 -1.03 -15.21 5.22
N SER A 308 -1.93 -14.65 4.43
CA SER A 308 -3.22 -15.27 4.10
C SER A 308 -3.19 -16.00 2.75
N ALA A 309 -3.97 -17.06 2.62
CA ALA A 309 -4.21 -17.70 1.33
C ALA A 309 -4.94 -16.75 0.39
N CYS A 310 -4.44 -16.58 -0.84
CA CYS A 310 -4.92 -15.56 -1.77
C CYS A 310 -5.30 -16.11 -3.14
N ILE A 311 -6.44 -15.62 -3.66
CA ILE A 311 -6.81 -15.68 -5.06
C ILE A 311 -6.54 -14.30 -5.68
N ALA A 312 -5.70 -14.26 -6.69
CA ALA A 312 -5.30 -13.05 -7.38
C ALA A 312 -6.06 -12.88 -8.69
N VAL A 313 -6.78 -11.78 -8.85
CA VAL A 313 -7.57 -11.46 -10.03
C VAL A 313 -7.03 -10.18 -10.68
N PRO A 314 -6.27 -10.26 -11.80
CA PRO A 314 -5.73 -9.08 -12.44
C PRO A 314 -6.83 -8.27 -13.14
N ILE A 315 -7.02 -7.01 -12.75
CA ILE A 315 -8.02 -6.10 -13.35
C ILE A 315 -7.41 -5.01 -14.24
N ALA A 316 -6.08 -4.85 -14.19
CA ALA A 316 -5.34 -3.89 -15.00
C ALA A 316 -4.12 -4.54 -15.65
N LYS A 317 -3.65 -3.96 -16.76
CA LYS A 317 -2.56 -4.51 -17.58
C LYS A 317 -1.26 -4.76 -16.80
N ASP A 318 -0.92 -3.88 -15.87
CA ASP A 318 0.30 -4.00 -15.04
C ASP A 318 0.18 -5.03 -13.92
N GLN A 319 -1.04 -5.49 -13.61
CA GLN A 319 -1.29 -6.48 -12.55
C GLN A 319 -1.02 -7.92 -12.99
N GLY A 320 -1.13 -8.22 -14.29
CA GLY A 320 -0.92 -9.56 -14.83
C GLY A 320 0.46 -10.14 -14.52
N GLU A 321 1.51 -9.33 -14.70
CA GLU A 321 2.89 -9.74 -14.38
C GLU A 321 3.08 -9.98 -12.87
N ARG A 322 2.51 -9.13 -12.03
CA ARG A 322 2.57 -9.27 -10.57
C ARG A 322 1.86 -10.52 -10.10
N THR A 323 0.65 -10.76 -10.60
CA THR A 323 -0.11 -12.00 -10.33
C THR A 323 0.70 -13.23 -10.73
N ARG A 324 1.26 -13.25 -11.94
CA ARG A 324 2.08 -14.38 -12.42
C ARG A 324 3.27 -14.65 -11.49
N ARG A 325 3.96 -13.61 -11.00
CA ARG A 325 5.08 -13.77 -10.07
C ARG A 325 4.64 -14.27 -8.69
N CYS A 326 3.50 -13.82 -8.18
CA CYS A 326 2.94 -14.38 -6.94
C CYS A 326 2.56 -15.85 -7.08
N VAL A 327 1.98 -16.25 -8.23
CA VAL A 327 1.67 -17.64 -8.53
C VAL A 327 2.94 -18.49 -8.67
N ALA A 328 3.95 -18.00 -9.39
CA ALA A 328 5.23 -18.68 -9.54
C ALA A 328 5.97 -18.85 -8.20
N ALA A 329 5.84 -17.89 -7.28
CA ALA A 329 6.35 -17.99 -5.91
C ALA A 329 5.49 -18.91 -5.02
N GLY A 330 4.35 -19.39 -5.52
CA GLY A 330 3.43 -20.27 -4.80
C GLY A 330 2.72 -19.59 -3.62
N VAL A 331 2.54 -18.27 -3.66
CA VAL A 331 1.88 -17.49 -2.59
C VAL A 331 0.47 -17.01 -2.95
N ALA A 332 0.03 -17.32 -4.17
CA ALA A 332 -1.33 -17.03 -4.61
C ALA A 332 -1.77 -18.02 -5.71
N VAL A 333 -3.08 -18.16 -5.90
CA VAL A 333 -3.69 -18.82 -7.06
C VAL A 333 -4.29 -17.73 -7.94
N ALA A 334 -4.21 -17.87 -9.26
CA ALA A 334 -4.84 -16.92 -10.18
C ALA A 334 -6.28 -17.35 -10.50
N ALA A 335 -7.18 -16.36 -10.65
CA ALA A 335 -8.49 -16.55 -11.27
C ALA A 335 -8.70 -15.53 -12.39
N ALA A 336 -9.58 -15.85 -13.34
CA ALA A 336 -10.00 -14.92 -14.36
C ALA A 336 -10.91 -13.83 -13.77
N ARG A 337 -11.13 -12.75 -14.52
CA ARG A 337 -11.87 -11.56 -14.07
C ARG A 337 -13.40 -11.70 -14.18
N ASP A 338 -13.91 -12.89 -14.02
CA ASP A 338 -15.34 -13.18 -13.98
C ASP A 338 -15.74 -13.85 -12.67
N SER A 339 -16.97 -13.66 -12.27
CA SER A 339 -17.51 -14.16 -11.01
C SER A 339 -17.41 -15.68 -10.88
N ALA A 340 -17.71 -16.43 -11.95
CA ALA A 340 -17.70 -17.90 -11.92
C ALA A 340 -16.29 -18.46 -11.65
N SER A 341 -15.26 -17.89 -12.32
CA SER A 341 -13.86 -18.28 -12.10
C SER A 341 -13.39 -17.98 -10.68
N MET A 342 -13.80 -16.85 -10.10
CA MET A 342 -13.48 -16.48 -8.71
C MET A 342 -14.12 -17.47 -7.72
N VAL A 343 -15.41 -17.78 -7.89
CA VAL A 343 -16.15 -18.73 -7.04
C VAL A 343 -15.51 -20.11 -7.15
N GLN A 344 -15.27 -20.62 -8.37
CA GLN A 344 -14.66 -21.93 -8.57
C GLN A 344 -13.29 -22.05 -7.90
N ALA A 345 -12.46 -20.99 -7.98
CA ALA A 345 -11.17 -20.97 -7.31
C ALA A 345 -11.31 -20.92 -5.79
N ALA A 346 -12.31 -20.20 -5.27
CA ALA A 346 -12.59 -20.14 -3.84
C ALA A 346 -13.07 -21.48 -3.32
N ASP A 347 -14.02 -22.14 -3.98
CA ASP A 347 -14.55 -23.45 -3.58
C ASP A 347 -13.45 -24.49 -3.48
N ARG A 348 -12.57 -24.56 -4.48
CA ARG A 348 -11.43 -25.48 -4.44
C ARG A 348 -10.53 -25.22 -3.23
N LEU A 349 -10.18 -23.96 -2.97
CA LEU A 349 -9.32 -23.62 -1.83
C LEU A 349 -10.03 -23.79 -0.49
N LEU A 350 -11.33 -23.56 -0.41
CA LEU A 350 -12.10 -23.78 0.83
C LEU A 350 -12.16 -25.26 1.22
N GLN A 351 -12.20 -26.17 0.22
CA GLN A 351 -12.17 -27.62 0.41
C GLN A 351 -10.76 -28.17 0.65
N ASP A 352 -9.70 -27.51 0.15
CA ASP A 352 -8.31 -27.95 0.30
C ASP A 352 -7.56 -27.11 1.34
N GLU A 353 -7.66 -27.52 2.62
CA GLU A 353 -6.93 -26.88 3.72
C GLU A 353 -5.42 -26.99 3.55
N THR A 354 -4.93 -28.13 3.06
CA THR A 354 -3.51 -28.35 2.85
C THR A 354 -2.94 -27.33 1.89
N GLN A 355 -3.64 -27.05 0.78
CA GLN A 355 -3.22 -26.02 -0.17
C GLN A 355 -3.27 -24.62 0.44
N ARG A 356 -4.32 -24.29 1.23
CA ARG A 356 -4.38 -22.97 1.90
C ARG A 356 -3.22 -22.77 2.85
N VAL A 357 -2.94 -23.77 3.70
CA VAL A 357 -1.83 -23.72 4.66
C VAL A 357 -0.48 -23.63 3.91
N ALA A 358 -0.33 -24.33 2.80
CA ALA A 358 0.88 -24.25 1.98
C ALA A 358 1.08 -22.87 1.36
N LEU A 359 0.02 -22.21 0.86
CA LEU A 359 0.06 -20.84 0.33
C LEU A 359 0.47 -19.84 1.43
N ALA A 360 -0.21 -19.87 2.57
CA ALA A 360 0.05 -19.03 3.72
C ALA A 360 1.48 -19.24 4.28
N GLY A 361 1.91 -20.47 4.41
CA GLY A 361 3.26 -20.81 4.87
C GLY A 361 4.36 -20.34 3.91
N ARG A 362 4.15 -20.40 2.59
CA ARG A 362 5.08 -19.83 1.60
C ARG A 362 5.10 -18.31 1.66
N ALA A 363 3.93 -17.67 1.83
CA ALA A 363 3.85 -16.22 2.00
C ALA A 363 4.61 -15.75 3.25
N ALA A 364 4.47 -16.43 4.38
CA ALA A 364 5.22 -16.13 5.60
C ALA A 364 6.75 -16.31 5.40
N ARG A 365 7.18 -17.33 4.67
CA ARG A 365 8.61 -17.57 4.37
C ARG A 365 9.24 -16.53 3.45
N LEU A 366 8.46 -15.75 2.70
CA LEU A 366 9.00 -14.61 1.95
C LEU A 366 9.60 -13.53 2.87
N GLY A 367 9.22 -13.50 4.14
CA GLY A 367 9.76 -12.56 5.13
C GLY A 367 9.61 -11.10 4.69
N LEU A 368 8.48 -10.75 4.08
CA LEU A 368 8.26 -9.41 3.54
C LEU A 368 8.33 -8.36 4.65
N ALA A 369 9.20 -7.38 4.48
CA ALA A 369 9.34 -6.29 5.43
C ALA A 369 8.15 -5.33 5.38
N ASP A 370 7.87 -4.67 6.51
CA ASP A 370 7.01 -3.50 6.51
C ASP A 370 7.74 -2.33 5.85
N GLY A 371 7.31 -1.98 4.64
CA GLY A 371 7.93 -0.91 3.86
C GLY A 371 7.82 0.46 4.52
N VAL A 372 6.87 0.66 5.41
CA VAL A 372 6.79 1.89 6.21
C VAL A 372 7.95 1.95 7.19
N GLU A 373 8.25 0.86 7.90
CA GLU A 373 9.36 0.81 8.84
C GLU A 373 10.72 0.95 8.13
N VAL A 374 10.90 0.29 6.97
CA VAL A 374 12.07 0.47 6.10
C VAL A 374 12.26 1.94 5.73
N ALA A 375 11.18 2.62 5.31
CA ALA A 375 11.21 4.04 4.97
C ALA A 375 11.56 4.93 6.18
N LEU A 376 10.99 4.65 7.37
CA LEU A 376 11.27 5.43 8.58
C LEU A 376 12.71 5.29 9.06
N GLN A 377 13.27 4.08 9.02
CA GLN A 377 14.67 3.84 9.37
C GLN A 377 15.60 4.58 8.40
N SER A 378 15.25 4.57 7.13
CA SER A 378 15.95 5.28 6.07
C SER A 378 15.91 6.80 6.29
N LEU A 379 14.73 7.37 6.50
CA LEU A 379 14.56 8.79 6.81
C LEU A 379 15.35 9.20 8.08
N ALA A 380 15.35 8.36 9.12
CA ALA A 380 16.11 8.64 10.33
C ALA A 380 17.63 8.77 10.07
N ARG A 381 18.20 7.95 9.17
CA ARG A 381 19.61 8.05 8.76
C ARG A 381 19.86 9.32 7.95
N LEU A 382 19.01 9.60 6.95
CA LEU A 382 19.15 10.78 6.10
C LEU A 382 19.06 12.08 6.91
N LEU A 383 18.16 12.15 7.89
CA LEU A 383 18.01 13.30 8.78
C LEU A 383 19.24 13.52 9.67
N LYS A 384 19.89 12.47 10.15
CA LYS A 384 21.15 12.60 10.92
C LYS A 384 22.25 13.22 10.04
N THR A 385 22.41 12.77 8.81
CA THR A 385 23.45 13.25 7.89
C THR A 385 23.15 14.65 7.30
N ALA A 386 21.87 15.03 7.14
CA ALA A 386 21.49 16.38 6.70
C ALA A 386 21.90 17.46 7.71
N ARG A 387 21.76 17.18 9.01
CA ARG A 387 22.08 18.13 10.10
C ARG A 387 23.57 18.39 10.30
N HIS A 388 24.43 17.48 9.86
CA HIS A 388 25.89 17.66 9.95
C HIS A 388 26.46 18.42 8.74
N ALA A 389 25.64 18.67 7.71
CA ALA A 389 26.01 19.41 6.50
C ALA A 389 25.48 20.85 6.46
N ALA A 390 24.99 21.38 7.58
CA ALA A 390 24.62 22.79 7.68
C ALA A 390 25.89 23.63 7.48
N PRO A 391 25.92 24.61 6.54
CA PRO A 391 27.07 25.46 6.33
C PRO A 391 27.29 26.35 7.56
N PRO A 392 28.54 26.83 7.73
CA PRO A 392 28.92 27.69 8.82
C PRO A 392 28.17 29.02 8.83
#